data_0dbf49dedbc12cd8f560fa95671b57a2
#
_entry.id   0dbf49dedbc12cd8f560fa95671b57a2
#
_cell.length_a   1.000
_cell.length_b   1.000
_cell.length_c   1.000
_cell.angle_alpha   90.00
_cell.angle_beta   90.00
_cell.angle_gamma   90.00
#
_symmetry.space_group_name_H-M   'P 1'
#
loop_
_entity.id
_entity.type
_entity.pdbx_description
1 polymer ?
#
loop_
_entity_poly.entity_id
_entity_poly.type
_entity_poly.pdbx_seq_one_letter_code
_entity_poly.pdbx_strand_id
1 'polypeptide(L)'
;MNEKSKFETAYNDPNLYFIYKNLKEIKNIKILELGVRSGISTSLFLKLCEENDGKLVSVDIENYGHLYKNTKWNFIHSRDDNFKKIDNEIYKMGGLDVLYIDSFHEPDHVKKIFYHYYKLLNKDGLIFIDDICWLPYAKFSKRESSGMFEANYQTFNKLLEIKFNNN
;
A
#
# COMPACT_ATOMS: atom_id res chain seq x y z
N MET A 1 -17.74 3.99 10.66
CA MET A 1 -17.23 2.64 11.02
C MET A 1 -16.18 2.85 12.10
N ASN A 2 -16.21 2.11 13.20
CA ASN A 2 -15.17 2.17 14.24
C ASN A 2 -13.93 1.33 13.86
N GLU A 3 -12.84 1.47 14.62
CA GLU A 3 -11.57 0.79 14.33
C GLU A 3 -11.70 -0.74 14.27
N LYS A 4 -12.42 -1.33 15.23
CA LYS A 4 -12.68 -2.79 15.27
C LYS A 4 -13.40 -3.26 14.01
N SER A 5 -14.45 -2.57 13.59
CA SER A 5 -15.22 -2.92 12.40
C SER A 5 -14.41 -2.77 11.11
N LYS A 6 -13.47 -1.80 11.03
CA LYS A 6 -12.55 -1.66 9.89
C LYS A 6 -11.59 -2.83 9.82
N PHE A 7 -11.00 -3.21 10.97
CA PHE A 7 -10.11 -4.37 11.03
C PHE A 7 -10.83 -5.68 10.66
N GLU A 8 -12.04 -5.91 11.16
CA GLU A 8 -12.85 -7.08 10.78
C GLU A 8 -13.13 -7.11 9.27
N THR A 9 -13.43 -5.94 8.67
CA THR A 9 -13.61 -5.83 7.22
C THR A 9 -12.32 -6.17 6.47
N ALA A 10 -11.19 -5.61 6.87
CA ALA A 10 -9.89 -5.89 6.26
C ALA A 10 -9.48 -7.37 6.42
N TYR A 11 -9.70 -7.94 7.59
CA TYR A 11 -9.36 -9.34 7.89
C TYR A 11 -10.21 -10.34 7.10
N ASN A 12 -11.43 -9.96 6.71
CA ASN A 12 -12.32 -10.78 5.88
C ASN A 12 -12.13 -10.54 4.38
N ASP A 13 -11.33 -9.56 3.98
CA ASP A 13 -10.93 -9.37 2.59
C ASP A 13 -9.81 -10.35 2.22
N PRO A 14 -9.97 -11.18 1.18
CA PRO A 14 -8.98 -12.20 0.83
C PRO A 14 -7.58 -11.66 0.51
N ASN A 15 -7.49 -10.48 -0.15
CA ASN A 15 -6.24 -9.88 -0.53
C ASN A 15 -5.50 -9.30 0.69
N LEU A 16 -6.21 -8.54 1.53
CA LEU A 16 -5.66 -7.97 2.75
C LEU A 16 -5.29 -9.07 3.76
N TYR A 17 -6.10 -10.13 3.86
CA TYR A 17 -5.76 -11.29 4.70
C TYR A 17 -4.51 -12.03 4.21
N PHE A 18 -4.34 -12.16 2.89
CA PHE A 18 -3.11 -12.70 2.31
C PHE A 18 -1.90 -11.87 2.71
N ILE A 19 -2.00 -10.53 2.63
CA ILE A 19 -0.95 -9.61 3.07
C ILE A 19 -0.65 -9.82 4.56
N TYR A 20 -1.67 -9.82 5.42
CA TYR A 20 -1.52 -10.04 6.86
C TYR A 20 -0.77 -11.34 7.16
N LYS A 21 -1.15 -12.45 6.54
CA LYS A 21 -0.50 -13.76 6.75
C LYS A 21 0.99 -13.76 6.41
N ASN A 22 1.38 -13.02 5.38
CA ASN A 22 2.78 -12.94 4.97
C ASN A 22 3.62 -12.00 5.85
N LEU A 23 2.99 -11.06 6.55
CA LEU A 23 3.68 -10.02 7.32
C LEU A 23 3.69 -10.26 8.84
N LYS A 24 2.78 -11.06 9.38
CA LYS A 24 2.52 -11.17 10.82
C LYS A 24 3.70 -11.67 11.68
N GLU A 25 4.71 -12.28 11.07
CA GLU A 25 5.90 -12.78 11.77
C GLU A 25 7.10 -11.80 11.70
N ILE A 26 6.98 -10.70 10.91
CA ILE A 26 8.06 -9.74 10.71
C ILE A 26 8.12 -8.79 11.91
N LYS A 27 9.16 -8.91 12.73
CA LYS A 27 9.35 -8.05 13.90
C LYS A 27 9.89 -6.68 13.53
N ASN A 28 9.49 -5.65 14.29
CA ASN A 28 9.83 -4.24 14.05
C ASN A 28 9.49 -3.78 12.62
N ILE A 29 8.42 -4.33 12.04
CA ILE A 29 8.00 -4.09 10.66
C ILE A 29 7.79 -2.61 10.37
N LYS A 30 8.27 -2.15 9.22
CA LYS A 30 8.19 -0.75 8.75
C LYS A 30 7.40 -0.71 7.46
N ILE A 31 6.23 -0.11 7.50
CA ILE A 31 5.26 -0.12 6.40
C ILE A 31 5.06 1.30 5.87
N LEU A 32 5.11 1.44 4.54
CA LEU A 32 4.61 2.60 3.82
C LEU A 32 3.33 2.22 3.08
N GLU A 33 2.24 2.89 3.39
CA GLU A 33 0.95 2.80 2.74
C GLU A 33 0.70 4.06 1.90
N LEU A 34 0.47 3.89 0.62
CA LEU A 34 0.09 4.94 -0.32
C LEU A 34 -1.38 4.76 -0.70
N GLY A 35 -2.23 5.67 -0.22
CA GLY A 35 -3.69 5.57 -0.26
C GLY A 35 -4.28 5.04 1.04
N VAL A 36 -5.14 5.85 1.69
CA VAL A 36 -5.77 5.53 3.00
C VAL A 36 -7.28 5.43 2.87
N ARG A 37 -7.91 6.41 2.23
CA ARG A 37 -9.36 6.48 2.02
C ARG A 37 -10.15 6.23 3.31
N SER A 38 -10.86 5.09 3.41
CA SER A 38 -11.66 4.73 4.59
C SER A 38 -10.82 4.18 5.76
N GLY A 39 -9.54 3.88 5.55
CA GLY A 39 -8.62 3.33 6.54
C GLY A 39 -8.81 1.84 6.81
N ILE A 40 -9.40 1.07 5.89
CA ILE A 40 -9.59 -0.38 6.06
C ILE A 40 -8.23 -1.08 6.04
N SER A 41 -7.41 -0.89 5.00
CA SER A 41 -6.04 -1.41 4.93
C SER A 41 -5.17 -0.90 6.07
N THR A 42 -5.28 0.42 6.37
CA THR A 42 -4.60 1.05 7.51
C THR A 42 -4.86 0.34 8.84
N SER A 43 -6.11 -0.09 9.10
CA SER A 43 -6.46 -0.81 10.33
C SER A 43 -5.72 -2.13 10.48
N LEU A 44 -5.53 -2.85 9.37
CA LEU A 44 -4.78 -4.12 9.34
C LEU A 44 -3.28 -3.88 9.55
N PHE A 45 -2.72 -2.87 8.90
CA PHE A 45 -1.31 -2.51 9.07
C PHE A 45 -1.00 -1.99 10.48
N LEU A 46 -1.93 -1.24 11.08
CA LEU A 46 -1.81 -0.83 12.48
C LEU A 46 -1.79 -2.03 13.42
N LYS A 47 -2.66 -3.00 13.19
CA LYS A 47 -2.68 -4.24 13.97
C LYS A 47 -1.36 -4.99 13.87
N LEU A 48 -0.79 -5.12 12.66
CA LEU A 48 0.54 -5.71 12.45
C LEU A 48 1.63 -4.95 13.22
N CYS A 49 1.60 -3.62 13.18
CA CYS A 49 2.58 -2.79 13.89
C CYS A 49 2.45 -2.91 15.42
N GLU A 50 1.24 -3.06 15.94
CA GLU A 50 1.02 -3.29 17.38
C GLU A 50 1.55 -4.65 17.82
N GLU A 51 1.27 -5.72 17.07
CA GLU A 51 1.68 -7.09 17.38
C GLU A 51 3.20 -7.32 17.25
N ASN A 52 3.87 -6.53 16.41
CA ASN A 52 5.27 -6.74 16.03
C ASN A 52 6.20 -5.58 16.39
N ASP A 53 5.77 -4.62 17.19
CA ASP A 53 6.51 -3.39 17.53
C ASP A 53 6.94 -2.59 16.30
N GLY A 54 6.09 -2.57 15.27
CA GLY A 54 6.35 -1.93 14.00
C GLY A 54 6.00 -0.46 13.94
N LYS A 55 6.14 0.13 12.74
CA LYS A 55 5.76 1.52 12.42
C LYS A 55 5.06 1.57 11.08
N LEU A 56 4.01 2.39 11.00
CA LEU A 56 3.25 2.66 9.78
C LEU A 56 3.33 4.14 9.42
N VAL A 57 3.76 4.41 8.20
CA VAL A 57 3.58 5.71 7.54
C VAL A 57 2.53 5.54 6.47
N SER A 58 1.47 6.34 6.53
CA SER A 58 0.41 6.35 5.52
C SER A 58 0.33 7.73 4.86
N VAL A 59 0.17 7.73 3.55
CA VAL A 59 0.12 8.94 2.72
C VAL A 59 -1.18 9.00 1.95
N ASP A 60 -1.86 10.14 1.98
CA ASP A 60 -3.02 10.36 1.15
C ASP A 60 -3.12 11.84 0.75
N ILE A 61 -3.70 12.09 -0.42
CA ILE A 61 -3.97 13.45 -0.94
C ILE A 61 -5.10 14.13 -0.15
N GLU A 62 -5.99 13.35 0.44
CA GLU A 62 -7.03 13.81 1.35
C GLU A 62 -6.58 13.68 2.81
N ASN A 63 -7.14 14.52 3.70
CA ASN A 63 -6.74 14.52 5.10
C ASN A 63 -7.49 13.49 5.93
N TYR A 64 -6.92 12.32 6.07
CA TYR A 64 -7.43 11.22 6.88
C TYR A 64 -6.73 11.06 8.24
N GLY A 65 -5.88 12.00 8.66
CA GLY A 65 -5.13 11.91 9.92
C GLY A 65 -5.99 11.86 11.20
N HIS A 66 -7.29 12.07 11.07
CA HIS A 66 -8.26 11.94 12.15
C HIS A 66 -8.81 10.53 12.39
N LEU A 67 -8.52 9.58 11.47
CA LEU A 67 -9.10 8.22 11.49
C LEU A 67 -8.61 7.37 12.66
N TYR A 68 -7.36 7.56 13.07
CA TYR A 68 -6.74 6.80 14.14
C TYR A 68 -5.94 7.69 15.09
N LYS A 69 -5.95 7.33 16.38
CA LYS A 69 -5.08 7.90 17.42
C LYS A 69 -4.14 6.80 17.90
N ASN A 70 -3.07 6.56 17.14
CA ASN A 70 -2.16 5.46 17.38
C ASN A 70 -0.70 5.94 17.28
N THR A 71 0.13 5.63 18.27
CA THR A 71 1.53 6.07 18.34
C THR A 71 2.43 5.34 17.31
N LYS A 72 1.96 4.23 16.75
CA LYS A 72 2.64 3.50 15.69
C LYS A 72 2.35 4.07 14.30
N TRP A 73 1.39 5.02 14.20
CA TRP A 73 0.93 5.62 12.96
C TRP A 73 1.42 7.04 12.77
N ASN A 74 2.02 7.29 11.62
CA ASN A 74 2.33 8.64 11.14
C ASN A 74 1.59 8.88 9.82
N PHE A 75 0.58 9.75 9.84
CA PHE A 75 -0.15 10.12 8.64
C PHE A 75 0.45 11.36 7.99
N ILE A 76 0.64 11.29 6.67
CA ILE A 76 1.16 12.38 5.85
C ILE A 76 0.07 12.84 4.88
N HIS A 77 -0.53 13.99 5.13
CA HIS A 77 -1.40 14.66 4.15
C HIS A 77 -0.52 15.22 3.03
N SER A 78 -0.45 14.52 1.91
CA SER A 78 0.39 14.86 0.74
C SER A 78 0.06 13.97 -0.45
N ARG A 79 0.52 14.41 -1.64
CA ARG A 79 0.65 13.48 -2.77
C ARG A 79 1.74 12.45 -2.46
N ASP A 80 1.56 11.24 -2.94
CA ASP A 80 2.47 10.10 -2.79
C ASP A 80 3.79 10.25 -3.58
N ASP A 81 3.84 11.16 -4.55
CA ASP A 81 5.05 11.55 -5.29
C ASP A 81 5.80 12.77 -4.69
N ASN A 82 5.42 13.21 -3.50
CA ASN A 82 6.20 14.18 -2.73
C ASN A 82 7.35 13.47 -1.99
N PHE A 83 8.28 12.94 -2.77
CA PHE A 83 9.35 12.07 -2.31
C PHE A 83 10.13 12.65 -1.14
N LYS A 84 10.56 13.91 -1.22
CA LYS A 84 11.34 14.55 -0.15
C LYS A 84 10.68 14.48 1.22
N LYS A 85 9.36 14.67 1.27
CA LYS A 85 8.60 14.65 2.53
C LYS A 85 8.48 13.22 3.06
N ILE A 86 8.20 12.26 2.18
CA ILE A 86 7.95 10.86 2.54
C ILE A 86 9.26 10.15 2.87
N ASP A 87 10.31 10.34 2.10
CA ASP A 87 11.64 9.76 2.34
C ASP A 87 12.17 10.11 3.74
N ASN A 88 11.97 11.36 4.17
CA ASN A 88 12.36 11.76 5.53
C ASN A 88 11.70 10.91 6.62
N GLU A 89 10.43 10.52 6.44
CA GLU A 89 9.73 9.66 7.41
C GLU A 89 10.20 8.20 7.30
N ILE A 90 10.47 7.72 6.09
CA ILE A 90 11.07 6.38 5.88
C ILE A 90 12.45 6.30 6.56
N TYR A 91 13.30 7.31 6.40
CA TYR A 91 14.61 7.36 7.08
C TYR A 91 14.48 7.38 8.60
N LYS A 92 13.50 8.11 9.15
CA LYS A 92 13.22 8.11 10.61
C LYS A 92 12.73 6.75 11.11
N MET A 93 12.07 5.95 10.27
CA MET A 93 11.71 4.57 10.59
C MET A 93 12.93 3.63 10.57
N GLY A 94 14.02 3.99 9.88
CA GLY A 94 15.19 3.14 9.66
C GLY A 94 15.04 2.21 8.46
N GLY A 95 14.41 2.67 7.39
CA GLY A 95 14.17 1.95 6.14
C GLY A 95 12.71 1.53 5.94
N LEU A 96 12.46 0.65 4.99
CA LEU A 96 11.14 0.21 4.56
C LEU A 96 11.13 -1.30 4.36
N ASP A 97 10.26 -2.03 5.05
CA ASP A 97 10.11 -3.48 4.88
C ASP A 97 8.93 -3.81 3.97
N VAL A 98 7.91 -2.96 3.95
CA VAL A 98 6.70 -3.16 3.14
C VAL A 98 6.28 -1.87 2.47
N LEU A 99 6.09 -1.93 1.16
CA LEU A 99 5.43 -0.91 0.35
C LEU A 99 4.06 -1.43 -0.09
N TYR A 100 2.99 -0.73 0.29
CA TYR A 100 1.63 -0.98 -0.20
C TYR A 100 1.17 0.20 -1.04
N ILE A 101 0.79 -0.06 -2.30
CA ILE A 101 0.37 0.95 -3.28
C ILE A 101 -1.11 0.73 -3.60
N ASP A 102 -1.95 1.64 -3.15
CA ASP A 102 -3.40 1.70 -3.38
C ASP A 102 -3.86 3.16 -3.54
N SER A 103 -3.09 3.95 -4.30
CA SER A 103 -3.34 5.36 -4.50
C SER A 103 -3.88 5.66 -5.89
N PHE A 104 -3.18 6.43 -6.70
CA PHE A 104 -3.58 6.78 -8.06
C PHE A 104 -3.07 5.74 -9.06
N HIS A 105 -4.00 4.99 -9.68
CA HIS A 105 -3.72 3.81 -10.52
C HIS A 105 -3.32 4.15 -11.97
N GLU A 106 -2.91 5.39 -12.27
CA GLU A 106 -2.39 5.74 -13.58
C GLU A 106 -1.02 5.06 -13.81
N PRO A 107 -0.80 4.34 -14.93
CA PRO A 107 0.34 3.46 -15.12
C PRO A 107 1.72 4.12 -15.00
N ASP A 108 1.89 5.33 -15.54
CA ASP A 108 3.18 6.04 -15.45
C ASP A 108 3.41 6.59 -14.04
N HIS A 109 2.33 6.93 -13.32
CA HIS A 109 2.42 7.32 -11.92
C HIS A 109 2.82 6.13 -11.04
N VAL A 110 2.16 4.98 -11.16
CA VAL A 110 2.51 3.76 -10.41
C VAL A 110 3.95 3.36 -10.70
N LYS A 111 4.38 3.38 -11.96
CA LYS A 111 5.77 3.12 -12.34
C LYS A 111 6.75 4.10 -11.67
N LYS A 112 6.43 5.39 -11.65
CA LYS A 112 7.25 6.44 -11.03
C LYS A 112 7.45 6.19 -9.54
N ILE A 113 6.35 5.99 -8.78
CA ILE A 113 6.41 5.75 -7.33
C ILE A 113 7.06 4.41 -7.00
N PHE A 114 6.76 3.35 -7.77
CA PHE A 114 7.40 2.05 -7.63
C PHE A 114 8.92 2.15 -7.72
N TYR A 115 9.47 2.72 -8.79
CA TYR A 115 10.92 2.85 -8.96
C TYR A 115 11.59 3.73 -7.92
N HIS A 116 10.86 4.71 -7.38
CA HIS A 116 11.41 5.54 -6.31
C HIS A 116 11.51 4.76 -5.00
N TYR A 117 10.40 4.20 -4.52
CA TYR A 117 10.35 3.55 -3.20
C TYR A 117 11.00 2.17 -3.17
N TYR A 118 11.06 1.47 -4.30
CA TYR A 118 11.81 0.21 -4.41
C TYR A 118 13.25 0.34 -3.89
N LYS A 119 13.90 1.46 -4.16
CA LYS A 119 15.29 1.74 -3.74
C LYS A 119 15.44 1.96 -2.22
N LEU A 120 14.35 2.21 -1.54
CA LEU A 120 14.30 2.45 -0.10
C LEU A 120 13.91 1.20 0.70
N LEU A 121 13.57 0.11 0.00
CA LEU A 121 13.27 -1.16 0.64
C LEU A 121 14.52 -1.74 1.29
N ASN A 122 14.33 -2.26 2.48
CA ASN A 122 15.31 -3.12 3.15
C ASN A 122 15.48 -4.43 2.36
N LYS A 123 16.56 -5.15 2.65
CA LYS A 123 16.75 -6.49 2.09
C LYS A 123 15.53 -7.37 2.42
N ASP A 124 15.07 -8.14 1.45
CA ASP A 124 13.90 -9.01 1.54
C ASP A 124 12.56 -8.27 1.78
N GLY A 125 12.54 -6.94 1.54
CA GLY A 125 11.31 -6.14 1.62
C GLY A 125 10.27 -6.55 0.57
N LEU A 126 9.00 -6.34 0.88
CA LEU A 126 7.86 -6.77 0.06
C LEU A 126 7.11 -5.57 -0.52
N ILE A 127 6.62 -5.73 -1.75
CA ILE A 127 5.76 -4.75 -2.41
C ILE A 127 4.41 -5.40 -2.72
N PHE A 128 3.34 -4.73 -2.33
CA PHE A 128 1.98 -5.07 -2.70
C PHE A 128 1.38 -3.91 -3.48
N ILE A 129 0.76 -4.20 -4.61
CA ILE A 129 0.10 -3.20 -5.47
C ILE A 129 -1.33 -3.67 -5.67
N ASP A 130 -2.28 -2.85 -5.22
CA ASP A 130 -3.70 -3.17 -5.36
C ASP A 130 -4.22 -2.88 -6.77
N ASP A 131 -5.37 -3.43 -7.10
CA ASP A 131 -6.14 -3.24 -8.33
C ASP A 131 -5.43 -3.57 -9.66
N ILE A 132 -4.26 -4.24 -9.65
CA ILE A 132 -3.54 -4.61 -10.88
C ILE A 132 -4.06 -5.89 -11.56
N CYS A 133 -4.78 -6.75 -10.84
CA CYS A 133 -5.32 -8.03 -11.33
C CYS A 133 -6.79 -7.94 -11.77
N TRP A 134 -7.22 -6.80 -12.30
CA TRP A 134 -8.61 -6.53 -12.64
C TRP A 134 -9.17 -7.37 -13.79
N LEU A 135 -8.34 -7.88 -14.70
CA LEU A 135 -8.78 -8.64 -15.89
C LEU A 135 -9.67 -9.85 -15.62
N PRO A 136 -9.36 -10.75 -14.66
CA PRO A 136 -10.26 -11.86 -14.34
C PRO A 136 -11.59 -11.36 -13.76
N TYR A 137 -11.56 -10.29 -12.96
CA TYR A 137 -12.73 -9.73 -12.29
C TYR A 137 -13.69 -9.02 -13.25
N ALA A 138 -13.16 -8.27 -14.22
CA ALA A 138 -14.00 -7.55 -15.19
C ALA A 138 -14.89 -8.47 -16.04
N LYS A 139 -14.40 -9.66 -16.38
CA LYS A 139 -15.17 -10.66 -17.12
C LYS A 139 -16.34 -11.24 -16.31
N PHE A 140 -16.24 -11.27 -14.99
CA PHE A 140 -17.22 -11.88 -14.10
C PHE A 140 -18.15 -10.87 -13.40
N SER A 141 -17.70 -9.65 -13.16
CA SER A 141 -18.41 -8.69 -12.32
C SER A 141 -19.37 -7.76 -13.05
N LYS A 142 -19.37 -7.72 -14.39
CA LYS A 142 -20.13 -6.75 -15.22
C LYS A 142 -19.90 -5.27 -14.82
N ARG A 143 -18.82 -4.95 -14.12
CA ARG A 143 -18.46 -3.60 -13.74
C ARG A 143 -17.69 -2.95 -14.88
N GLU A 144 -18.40 -2.32 -15.77
CA GLU A 144 -17.86 -1.54 -16.88
C GLU A 144 -17.44 -0.14 -16.40
N SER A 145 -16.27 -0.01 -15.78
CA SER A 145 -15.56 1.26 -15.83
C SER A 145 -14.33 1.09 -16.72
N SER A 146 -14.49 1.34 -18.01
CA SER A 146 -13.48 1.09 -19.02
C SER A 146 -12.13 1.77 -18.76
N GLY A 147 -12.13 2.98 -18.18
CA GLY A 147 -10.90 3.72 -17.91
C GLY A 147 -10.04 3.13 -16.80
N MET A 148 -10.63 2.68 -15.68
CA MET A 148 -9.90 2.06 -14.58
C MET A 148 -9.35 0.68 -14.96
N PHE A 149 -10.12 -0.07 -15.72
CA PHE A 149 -9.69 -1.36 -16.26
C PHE A 149 -8.47 -1.23 -17.15
N GLU A 150 -8.46 -0.29 -18.09
CA GLU A 150 -7.34 -0.06 -19.00
C GLU A 150 -6.09 0.39 -18.24
N ALA A 151 -6.22 1.30 -17.28
CA ALA A 151 -5.10 1.76 -16.45
C ALA A 151 -4.47 0.61 -15.65
N ASN A 152 -5.29 -0.23 -15.02
CA ASN A 152 -4.81 -1.37 -14.24
C ASN A 152 -4.14 -2.43 -15.11
N TYR A 153 -4.69 -2.71 -16.30
CA TYR A 153 -4.07 -3.60 -17.27
C TYR A 153 -2.73 -3.09 -17.77
N GLN A 154 -2.63 -1.81 -18.10
CA GLN A 154 -1.38 -1.19 -18.51
C GLN A 154 -0.34 -1.18 -17.40
N THR A 155 -0.75 -0.93 -16.15
CA THR A 155 0.13 -1.03 -14.98
C THR A 155 0.69 -2.44 -14.82
N PHE A 156 -0.15 -3.45 -14.90
CA PHE A 156 0.28 -4.85 -14.85
C PHE A 156 1.30 -5.17 -15.93
N ASN A 157 1.06 -4.78 -17.18
CA ASN A 157 1.99 -5.01 -18.28
C ASN A 157 3.32 -4.29 -18.07
N LYS A 158 3.32 -3.03 -17.59
CA LYS A 158 4.55 -2.30 -17.27
C LYS A 158 5.36 -2.96 -16.16
N LEU A 159 4.72 -3.53 -15.14
CA LEU A 159 5.39 -4.29 -14.08
C LEU A 159 5.98 -5.60 -14.59
N LEU A 160 5.30 -6.29 -15.52
CA LEU A 160 5.87 -7.45 -16.19
C LEU A 160 7.12 -7.12 -17.02
N GLU A 161 7.11 -5.99 -17.74
CA GLU A 161 8.30 -5.52 -18.48
C GLU A 161 9.49 -5.28 -17.55
N ILE A 162 9.26 -4.71 -16.36
CA ILE A 162 10.31 -4.53 -15.34
C ILE A 162 10.92 -5.89 -14.96
N LYS A 163 10.08 -6.88 -14.70
CA LYS A 163 10.52 -8.22 -14.32
C LYS A 163 11.38 -8.87 -15.40
N PHE A 164 10.99 -8.76 -16.67
CA PHE A 164 11.69 -9.41 -17.77
C PHE A 164 12.98 -8.69 -18.22
N ASN A 165 13.09 -7.38 -17.99
CA ASN A 165 14.27 -6.60 -18.36
C ASN A 165 15.36 -6.57 -17.29
N ASN A 166 15.12 -7.08 -16.10
CA ASN A 166 16.09 -7.13 -14.98
C ASN A 166 16.56 -8.56 -14.66
N ASN A 167 16.25 -9.54 -15.52
CA ASN A 167 16.81 -10.88 -15.54
C ASN A 167 17.81 -11.00 -16.68
#